data_84691a6fb3b8e45128fd8b3c6a918590
#
_entry.id   84691a6fb3b8e45128fd8b3c6a918590
#
_cell.length_a   1.000
_cell.length_b   1.000
_cell.length_c   1.000
_cell.angle_alpha   90.00
_cell.angle_beta   90.00
_cell.angle_gamma   90.00
#
_symmetry.space_group_name_H-M   'P 1'
#
loop_
_entity.id
_entity.type
_entity.pdbx_description
1 polymer ?
#
loop_
_entity_poly.entity_id
_entity_poly.type
_entity_poly.pdbx_seq_one_letter_code
_entity_poly.pdbx_strand_id
1 'polypeptide(L)'
;MWNAVVKTLLAMMAAIVAMGCASVDPVVKIGLVAPFEGRDREIGYDALYSARLAVREINAAGGVAGHQLSLVALDDRGDPEMARQAAASLAIDPGVIAVVGHYLPEPTTVAEPIYEENGVPLIPLGRPPYTPFDPNTLPAAFSDAYAAVTPFDEIAGPFAGPTYDAIGLLREALAEAEETTGSVTRTSVQEALGRLKYEGLTGEVYLP
;
A
#
# COMPACT_ATOMS: atom_id res chain seq x y z
N MET A 1 42.07 33.61 -27.96
CA MET A 1 41.34 32.38 -28.34
C MET A 1 41.39 31.30 -27.25
N TRP A 2 42.54 31.00 -26.63
CA TRP A 2 42.71 30.00 -25.56
C TRP A 2 41.75 30.19 -24.36
N ASN A 3 41.61 31.42 -23.85
CA ASN A 3 40.75 31.73 -22.70
C ASN A 3 39.25 31.57 -22.96
N ALA A 4 38.81 31.67 -24.22
CA ALA A 4 37.40 31.43 -24.56
C ALA A 4 37.07 29.94 -24.56
N VAL A 5 37.96 29.11 -25.11
CA VAL A 5 37.80 27.65 -25.15
C VAL A 5 37.80 27.05 -23.75
N VAL A 6 38.69 27.51 -22.86
CA VAL A 6 38.75 27.04 -21.47
C VAL A 6 37.48 27.41 -20.69
N LYS A 7 36.95 28.63 -20.89
CA LYS A 7 35.69 29.07 -20.26
C LYS A 7 34.48 28.27 -20.75
N THR A 8 34.45 27.92 -22.04
CA THR A 8 33.35 27.11 -22.61
C THR A 8 33.41 25.68 -22.12
N LEU A 9 34.62 25.09 -22.01
CA LEU A 9 34.79 23.74 -21.42
C LEU A 9 34.43 23.69 -19.94
N LEU A 10 34.79 24.70 -19.15
CA LEU A 10 34.42 24.79 -17.72
C LEU A 10 32.91 24.98 -17.54
N ALA A 11 32.24 25.76 -18.37
CA ALA A 11 30.79 25.94 -18.34
C ALA A 11 30.05 24.65 -18.74
N MET A 12 30.58 23.92 -19.74
CA MET A 12 30.01 22.64 -20.17
C MET A 12 30.20 21.55 -19.12
N MET A 13 31.33 21.52 -18.42
CA MET A 13 31.60 20.61 -17.31
C MET A 13 30.73 20.92 -16.07
N ALA A 14 30.47 22.19 -15.77
CA ALA A 14 29.57 22.62 -14.71
C ALA A 14 28.10 22.24 -15.01
N ALA A 15 27.68 22.31 -16.28
CA ALA A 15 26.33 21.89 -16.70
C ALA A 15 26.12 20.38 -16.59
N ILE A 16 27.16 19.57 -16.83
CA ILE A 16 27.09 18.11 -16.70
C ILE A 16 27.00 17.68 -15.23
N VAL A 17 27.67 18.40 -14.32
CA VAL A 17 27.59 18.11 -12.86
C VAL A 17 26.24 18.49 -12.28
N ALA A 18 25.54 19.48 -12.83
CA ALA A 18 24.20 19.85 -12.37
C ALA A 18 23.09 18.87 -12.78
N MET A 19 23.33 17.98 -13.75
CA MET A 19 22.38 16.92 -14.18
C MET A 19 22.50 15.61 -13.39
N GLY A 20 23.42 15.50 -12.44
CA GLY A 20 23.81 14.24 -11.80
C GLY A 20 23.12 13.86 -10.50
N CYS A 21 22.17 14.65 -9.98
CA CYS A 21 21.39 14.28 -8.79
C CYS A 21 19.93 14.02 -9.19
N ALA A 22 19.67 12.88 -9.84
CA ALA A 22 18.34 12.32 -9.77
C ALA A 22 18.14 11.88 -8.31
N SER A 23 17.39 12.64 -7.51
CA SER A 23 16.93 12.20 -6.21
C SER A 23 16.10 10.93 -6.43
N VAL A 24 16.50 9.84 -5.80
CA VAL A 24 15.63 8.65 -5.74
C VAL A 24 14.44 9.06 -4.88
N ASP A 25 13.24 8.89 -5.40
CA ASP A 25 12.02 9.18 -4.65
C ASP A 25 12.03 8.36 -3.36
N PRO A 26 11.71 8.96 -2.21
CA PRO A 26 11.63 8.23 -0.96
C PRO A 26 10.55 7.14 -1.07
N VAL A 27 10.75 6.06 -0.32
CA VAL A 27 9.84 4.91 -0.32
C VAL A 27 9.13 4.82 1.01
N VAL A 28 7.80 4.70 0.99
CA VAL A 28 7.01 4.28 2.15
C VAL A 28 6.58 2.84 2.00
N LYS A 29 6.63 2.09 3.10
CA LYS A 29 6.23 0.68 3.13
C LYS A 29 4.80 0.55 3.63
N ILE A 30 4.04 -0.32 2.97
CA ILE A 30 2.71 -0.74 3.38
C ILE A 30 2.80 -2.20 3.76
N GLY A 31 2.45 -2.53 5.01
CA GLY A 31 2.29 -3.91 5.43
C GLY A 31 1.05 -4.52 4.78
N LEU A 32 1.17 -5.74 4.30
CA LEU A 32 0.03 -6.57 3.86
C LEU A 32 0.09 -7.87 4.63
N VAL A 33 -0.91 -8.14 5.49
CA VAL A 33 -0.95 -9.38 6.26
C VAL A 33 -2.21 -10.15 5.92
N ALA A 34 -2.01 -11.38 5.44
CA ALA A 34 -3.09 -12.24 4.98
C ALA A 34 -2.68 -13.72 5.08
N PRO A 35 -3.61 -14.68 5.04
CA PRO A 35 -3.29 -16.11 5.03
C PRO A 35 -2.81 -16.54 3.64
N PHE A 36 -1.49 -16.48 3.40
CA PHE A 36 -0.89 -16.92 2.12
C PHE A 36 -0.69 -18.43 2.05
N GLU A 37 -0.69 -19.11 3.18
CA GLU A 37 -0.63 -20.57 3.28
C GLU A 37 -1.80 -21.11 4.08
N GLY A 38 -2.06 -22.44 3.95
CA GLY A 38 -3.09 -23.12 4.70
C GLY A 38 -4.45 -23.15 4.01
N ARG A 39 -5.50 -23.30 4.84
CA ARG A 39 -6.88 -23.49 4.36
C ARG A 39 -7.44 -22.26 3.65
N ASP A 40 -7.10 -21.09 4.13
CA ASP A 40 -7.69 -19.81 3.70
C ASP A 40 -6.78 -19.07 2.71
N ARG A 41 -5.81 -19.77 2.09
CA ARG A 41 -4.80 -19.20 1.19
C ARG A 41 -5.38 -18.44 -0.01
N GLU A 42 -6.58 -18.79 -0.46
CA GLU A 42 -7.26 -18.10 -1.57
C GLU A 42 -7.50 -16.62 -1.23
N ILE A 43 -7.85 -16.32 0.04
CA ILE A 43 -7.96 -14.94 0.53
C ILE A 43 -6.62 -14.20 0.39
N GLY A 44 -5.53 -14.85 0.77
CA GLY A 44 -4.19 -14.28 0.69
C GLY A 44 -3.76 -13.97 -0.74
N TYR A 45 -4.07 -14.83 -1.70
CA TYR A 45 -3.76 -14.60 -3.10
C TYR A 45 -4.58 -13.45 -3.69
N ASP A 46 -5.88 -13.39 -3.42
CA ASP A 46 -6.70 -12.23 -3.78
C ASP A 46 -6.09 -10.92 -3.28
N ALA A 47 -5.74 -10.91 -2.00
CA ALA A 47 -5.12 -9.77 -1.34
C ALA A 47 -3.79 -9.37 -2.00
N LEU A 48 -2.91 -10.34 -2.22
CA LEU A 48 -1.57 -10.09 -2.73
C LEU A 48 -1.57 -9.50 -4.14
N TYR A 49 -2.31 -10.11 -5.05
CA TYR A 49 -2.33 -9.65 -6.43
C TYR A 49 -3.04 -8.31 -6.58
N SER A 50 -4.12 -8.11 -5.83
CA SER A 50 -4.84 -6.85 -5.82
C SER A 50 -4.01 -5.70 -5.25
N ALA A 51 -3.34 -5.91 -4.11
CA ALA A 51 -2.45 -4.92 -3.53
C ALA A 51 -1.25 -4.61 -4.44
N ARG A 52 -0.67 -5.63 -5.11
CA ARG A 52 0.40 -5.44 -6.11
C ARG A 52 -0.07 -4.63 -7.30
N LEU A 53 -1.29 -4.89 -7.80
CA LEU A 53 -1.89 -4.12 -8.89
C LEU A 53 -2.00 -2.65 -8.48
N ALA A 54 -2.66 -2.37 -7.36
CA ALA A 54 -2.87 -1.00 -6.87
C ALA A 54 -1.54 -0.25 -6.67
N VAL A 55 -0.57 -0.87 -6.00
CA VAL A 55 0.75 -0.26 -5.76
C VAL A 55 1.49 -0.02 -7.08
N ARG A 56 1.43 -0.95 -8.03
CA ARG A 56 2.04 -0.77 -9.35
C ARG A 56 1.43 0.42 -10.10
N GLU A 57 0.12 0.57 -10.08
CA GLU A 57 -0.58 1.67 -10.75
C GLU A 57 -0.26 3.02 -10.09
N ILE A 58 -0.25 3.09 -8.76
CA ILE A 58 0.12 4.30 -8.02
C ILE A 58 1.57 4.70 -8.37
N ASN A 59 2.49 3.75 -8.35
CA ASN A 59 3.90 4.02 -8.65
C ASN A 59 4.11 4.40 -10.13
N ALA A 60 3.38 3.78 -11.06
CA ALA A 60 3.43 4.14 -12.48
C ALA A 60 2.88 5.54 -12.76
N ALA A 61 1.95 6.03 -11.93
CA ALA A 61 1.45 7.40 -11.97
C ALA A 61 2.39 8.44 -11.33
N GLY A 62 3.56 8.03 -10.82
CA GLY A 62 4.55 8.89 -10.16
C GLY A 62 4.57 8.77 -8.64
N GLY A 63 3.88 7.78 -8.08
CA GLY A 63 3.77 7.60 -6.62
C GLY A 63 2.68 8.46 -5.99
N VAL A 64 2.78 8.68 -4.69
CA VAL A 64 1.86 9.54 -3.92
C VAL A 64 2.65 10.35 -2.88
N ALA A 65 2.28 11.61 -2.70
CA ALA A 65 2.92 12.51 -1.73
C ALA A 65 4.46 12.57 -1.87
N GLY A 66 4.97 12.48 -3.11
CA GLY A 66 6.42 12.44 -3.39
C GLY A 66 7.11 11.13 -3.00
N HIS A 67 6.37 10.06 -2.73
CA HIS A 67 6.89 8.75 -2.33
C HIS A 67 6.49 7.66 -3.33
N GLN A 68 7.38 6.69 -3.52
CA GLN A 68 7.01 5.40 -4.11
C GLN A 68 6.50 4.47 -3.01
N LEU A 69 5.54 3.60 -3.34
CA LEU A 69 5.00 2.61 -2.41
C LEU A 69 5.71 1.27 -2.55
N SER A 70 5.94 0.58 -1.43
CA SER A 70 6.47 -0.78 -1.40
C SER A 70 5.63 -1.65 -0.47
N LEU A 71 5.30 -2.87 -0.89
CA LEU A 71 4.58 -3.84 -0.06
C LEU A 71 5.55 -4.69 0.75
N VAL A 72 5.23 -4.87 2.04
CA VAL A 72 5.82 -5.87 2.94
C VAL A 72 4.73 -6.88 3.26
N ALA A 73 4.72 -7.99 2.53
CA ALA A 73 3.71 -9.04 2.69
C ALA A 73 4.18 -10.08 3.72
N LEU A 74 3.37 -10.34 4.75
CA LEU A 74 3.60 -11.34 5.79
C LEU A 74 2.42 -12.29 5.89
N ASP A 75 2.73 -13.58 6.04
CA ASP A 75 1.75 -14.66 6.17
C ASP A 75 1.33 -14.83 7.63
N ASP A 76 0.04 -14.68 7.92
CA ASP A 76 -0.53 -15.02 9.23
C ASP A 76 -1.17 -16.42 9.25
N ARG A 77 -1.27 -17.12 8.12
CA ARG A 77 -1.90 -18.45 7.97
C ARG A 77 -3.33 -18.56 8.50
N GLY A 78 -3.95 -17.43 8.82
CA GLY A 78 -5.20 -17.41 9.58
C GLY A 78 -5.03 -17.84 11.04
N ASP A 79 -3.82 -17.84 11.55
CA ASP A 79 -3.44 -18.25 12.90
C ASP A 79 -3.15 -17.03 13.80
N PRO A 80 -3.78 -16.93 14.98
CA PRO A 80 -3.61 -15.79 15.88
C PRO A 80 -2.16 -15.58 16.37
N GLU A 81 -1.38 -16.62 16.55
CA GLU A 81 0.00 -16.50 17.01
C GLU A 81 0.92 -15.97 15.88
N MET A 82 0.71 -16.47 14.67
CA MET A 82 1.40 -15.93 13.49
C MET A 82 1.02 -14.49 13.23
N ALA A 83 -0.25 -14.13 13.44
CA ALA A 83 -0.71 -12.75 13.33
C ALA A 83 -0.02 -11.80 14.33
N ARG A 84 0.17 -12.23 15.60
CA ARG A 84 0.95 -11.46 16.58
C ARG A 84 2.38 -11.23 16.12
N GLN A 85 3.03 -12.29 15.60
CA GLN A 85 4.41 -12.20 15.13
C GLN A 85 4.54 -11.27 13.92
N ALA A 86 3.61 -11.36 12.96
CA ALA A 86 3.55 -10.47 11.81
C ALA A 86 3.34 -9.02 12.24
N ALA A 87 2.38 -8.77 13.14
CA ALA A 87 2.11 -7.43 13.66
C ALA A 87 3.32 -6.83 14.38
N ALA A 88 3.97 -7.60 15.27
CA ALA A 88 5.17 -7.14 15.96
C ALA A 88 6.32 -6.82 14.98
N SER A 89 6.49 -7.64 13.93
CA SER A 89 7.53 -7.42 12.92
C SER A 89 7.29 -6.15 12.10
N LEU A 90 6.04 -5.85 11.73
CA LEU A 90 5.69 -4.62 11.00
C LEU A 90 5.77 -3.39 11.90
N ALA A 91 5.36 -3.52 13.16
CA ALA A 91 5.34 -2.41 14.12
C ALA A 91 6.74 -1.83 14.40
N ILE A 92 7.77 -2.67 14.46
CA ILE A 92 9.15 -2.23 14.73
C ILE A 92 9.86 -1.63 13.50
N ASP A 93 9.35 -1.82 12.28
CA ASP A 93 9.92 -1.22 11.08
C ASP A 93 9.40 0.22 10.92
N PRO A 94 10.23 1.26 11.11
CA PRO A 94 9.78 2.64 11.01
C PRO A 94 9.38 3.07 9.59
N GLY A 95 9.79 2.30 8.57
CA GLY A 95 9.40 2.53 7.19
C GLY A 95 7.99 2.06 6.87
N VAL A 96 7.38 1.21 7.72
CA VAL A 96 5.98 0.78 7.58
C VAL A 96 5.07 1.88 8.13
N ILE A 97 4.34 2.52 7.22
CA ILE A 97 3.48 3.66 7.56
C ILE A 97 2.05 3.23 7.90
N ALA A 98 1.57 2.17 7.29
CA ALA A 98 0.25 1.59 7.56
C ALA A 98 0.24 0.09 7.21
N VAL A 99 -0.78 -0.61 7.70
CA VAL A 99 -1.01 -2.04 7.42
C VAL A 99 -2.41 -2.23 6.87
N VAL A 100 -2.54 -3.09 5.85
CA VAL A 100 -3.79 -3.60 5.28
C VAL A 100 -3.88 -5.09 5.61
N GLY A 101 -4.98 -5.52 6.18
CA GLY A 101 -5.17 -6.86 6.75
C GLY A 101 -5.53 -6.72 8.23
N HIS A 102 -5.67 -7.70 9.00
CA HIS A 102 -5.84 -9.12 8.69
C HIS A 102 -7.21 -9.38 8.08
N TYR A 103 -7.43 -10.56 7.52
CA TYR A 103 -8.68 -10.88 6.79
C TYR A 103 -9.65 -11.74 7.60
N LEU A 104 -9.19 -12.33 8.69
CA LEU A 104 -9.98 -13.21 9.55
C LEU A 104 -10.14 -12.62 10.95
N PRO A 105 -11.28 -12.86 11.64
CA PRO A 105 -11.60 -12.21 12.91
C PRO A 105 -10.57 -12.47 14.03
N GLU A 106 -10.15 -13.72 14.21
CA GLU A 106 -9.22 -14.07 15.30
C GLU A 106 -7.82 -13.48 15.09
N PRO A 107 -7.16 -13.59 13.92
CA PRO A 107 -5.92 -12.87 13.59
C PRO A 107 -6.04 -11.37 13.79
N THR A 108 -7.12 -10.74 13.29
CA THR A 108 -7.34 -9.30 13.45
C THR A 108 -7.39 -8.89 14.92
N THR A 109 -8.20 -9.57 15.73
CA THR A 109 -8.41 -9.25 17.16
C THR A 109 -7.10 -9.25 17.96
N VAL A 110 -6.18 -10.16 17.66
CA VAL A 110 -4.91 -10.25 18.40
C VAL A 110 -3.83 -9.32 17.87
N ALA A 111 -3.93 -8.89 16.61
CA ALA A 111 -2.98 -7.99 15.98
C ALA A 111 -3.29 -6.50 16.24
N GLU A 112 -4.56 -6.13 16.29
CA GLU A 112 -5.02 -4.74 16.50
C GLU A 112 -4.32 -4.03 17.68
N PRO A 113 -4.28 -4.60 18.90
CA PRO A 113 -3.63 -3.94 20.04
C PRO A 113 -2.15 -3.66 19.80
N ILE A 114 -1.45 -4.53 19.06
CA ILE A 114 -0.02 -4.36 18.77
C ILE A 114 0.19 -3.17 17.83
N TYR A 115 -0.63 -3.03 16.79
CA TYR A 115 -0.57 -1.87 15.91
C TYR A 115 -0.94 -0.58 16.64
N GLU A 116 -1.99 -0.60 17.45
CA GLU A 116 -2.44 0.54 18.25
C GLU A 116 -1.35 1.04 19.20
N GLU A 117 -0.76 0.14 19.99
CA GLU A 117 0.32 0.45 20.95
C GLU A 117 1.56 1.07 20.26
N ASN A 118 1.80 0.73 18.99
CA ASN A 118 2.93 1.23 18.20
C ASN A 118 2.55 2.35 17.21
N GLY A 119 1.32 2.85 17.28
CA GLY A 119 0.81 3.93 16.44
C GLY A 119 0.83 3.61 14.94
N VAL A 120 0.65 2.34 14.57
CA VAL A 120 0.58 1.89 13.18
C VAL A 120 -0.86 1.87 12.72
N PRO A 121 -1.27 2.70 11.74
CA PRO A 121 -2.60 2.61 11.15
C PRO A 121 -2.89 1.22 10.59
N LEU A 122 -4.03 0.63 10.95
CA LEU A 122 -4.49 -0.65 10.43
C LEU A 122 -5.81 -0.46 9.69
N ILE A 123 -5.89 -0.91 8.43
CA ILE A 123 -7.13 -1.08 7.69
C ILE A 123 -7.47 -2.57 7.70
N PRO A 124 -8.37 -3.01 8.60
CA PRO A 124 -8.70 -4.41 8.73
C PRO A 124 -9.69 -4.86 7.65
N LEU A 125 -9.45 -6.01 7.05
CA LEU A 125 -10.30 -6.62 6.02
C LEU A 125 -11.16 -7.75 6.65
N GLY A 126 -12.15 -8.22 5.89
CA GLY A 126 -13.07 -9.28 6.35
C GLY A 126 -14.19 -8.79 7.27
N ARG A 127 -14.28 -7.48 7.49
CA ARG A 127 -15.38 -6.81 8.22
C ARG A 127 -15.83 -5.54 7.48
N PRO A 128 -17.06 -5.02 7.72
CA PRO A 128 -17.51 -3.80 7.05
C PRO A 128 -16.52 -2.62 7.26
N PRO A 129 -16.30 -1.80 6.22
CA PRO A 129 -16.86 -1.91 4.86
C PRO A 129 -16.16 -2.91 3.95
N TYR A 130 -15.08 -3.55 4.36
CA TYR A 130 -14.22 -4.45 3.57
C TYR A 130 -14.63 -5.93 3.69
N THR A 131 -15.90 -6.24 3.43
CA THR A 131 -16.40 -7.62 3.40
C THR A 131 -16.14 -8.27 2.04
N PRO A 132 -16.21 -9.62 1.94
CA PRO A 132 -16.19 -10.30 0.65
C PRO A 132 -17.19 -9.70 -0.33
N PHE A 133 -16.75 -9.43 -1.54
CA PHE A 133 -17.52 -8.77 -2.60
C PHE A 133 -17.71 -9.73 -3.79
N ASP A 134 -18.84 -9.64 -4.51
CA ASP A 134 -19.06 -10.47 -5.69
C ASP A 134 -18.12 -10.04 -6.83
N PRO A 135 -17.10 -10.85 -7.17
CA PRO A 135 -16.11 -10.48 -8.18
C PRO A 135 -16.71 -10.35 -9.58
N ASN A 136 -17.87 -10.94 -9.85
CA ASN A 136 -18.54 -10.83 -11.15
C ASN A 136 -19.12 -9.44 -11.41
N THR A 137 -19.24 -8.62 -10.37
CA THR A 137 -19.73 -7.23 -10.46
C THR A 137 -18.60 -6.21 -10.58
N LEU A 138 -17.35 -6.64 -10.44
CA LEU A 138 -16.19 -5.77 -10.63
C LEU A 138 -16.09 -5.28 -12.07
N PRO A 139 -15.59 -4.05 -12.30
CA PRO A 139 -15.39 -3.53 -13.65
C PRO A 139 -14.46 -4.41 -14.48
N ALA A 140 -14.79 -4.64 -15.75
CA ALA A 140 -13.97 -5.46 -16.65
C ALA A 140 -12.51 -4.97 -16.73
N ALA A 141 -12.30 -3.65 -16.74
CA ALA A 141 -10.95 -3.06 -16.73
C ALA A 141 -10.12 -3.47 -15.50
N PHE A 142 -10.74 -3.59 -14.32
CA PHE A 142 -10.06 -4.11 -13.12
C PHE A 142 -9.76 -5.59 -13.27
N SER A 143 -10.74 -6.39 -13.72
CA SER A 143 -10.57 -7.84 -13.88
C SER A 143 -9.46 -8.17 -14.86
N ASP A 144 -9.38 -7.46 -15.99
CA ASP A 144 -8.32 -7.61 -17.00
C ASP A 144 -6.94 -7.21 -16.43
N ALA A 145 -6.88 -6.11 -15.69
CA ALA A 145 -5.65 -5.64 -15.05
C ALA A 145 -5.18 -6.59 -13.94
N TYR A 146 -6.13 -7.16 -13.17
CA TYR A 146 -5.85 -8.15 -12.14
C TYR A 146 -5.28 -9.44 -12.76
N ALA A 147 -5.92 -10.00 -13.79
CA ALA A 147 -5.43 -11.16 -14.50
C ALA A 147 -4.00 -10.94 -15.03
N ALA A 148 -3.72 -9.77 -15.59
CA ALA A 148 -2.41 -9.43 -16.14
C ALA A 148 -1.27 -9.36 -15.09
N VAL A 149 -1.57 -9.32 -13.78
CA VAL A 149 -0.55 -9.33 -12.70
C VAL A 149 -0.44 -10.69 -12.01
N THR A 150 -1.34 -11.61 -12.30
CA THR A 150 -1.30 -12.98 -11.76
C THR A 150 -0.47 -13.90 -12.67
N PRO A 151 0.13 -14.97 -12.12
CA PRO A 151 1.00 -15.87 -12.89
C PRO A 151 0.30 -16.65 -14.01
N PHE A 152 -1.01 -16.85 -13.92
CA PHE A 152 -1.78 -17.73 -14.79
C PHE A 152 -3.10 -17.11 -15.27
N ASP A 153 -3.14 -15.80 -15.42
CA ASP A 153 -4.36 -15.05 -15.78
C ASP A 153 -5.54 -15.39 -14.85
N GLU A 154 -5.27 -15.44 -13.54
CA GLU A 154 -6.26 -15.84 -12.54
C GLU A 154 -7.41 -14.85 -12.45
N ILE A 155 -8.58 -15.36 -12.12
CA ILE A 155 -9.78 -14.54 -11.92
C ILE A 155 -9.75 -13.95 -10.51
N ALA A 156 -10.12 -12.68 -10.40
CA ALA A 156 -10.26 -12.01 -9.11
C ALA A 156 -11.29 -12.73 -8.24
N GLY A 157 -10.93 -12.99 -6.98
CA GLY A 157 -11.82 -13.55 -5.99
C GLY A 157 -12.48 -12.48 -5.11
N PRO A 158 -13.20 -12.92 -4.05
CA PRO A 158 -14.05 -12.02 -3.25
C PRO A 158 -13.32 -10.92 -2.50
N PHE A 159 -12.02 -11.05 -2.23
CA PHE A 159 -11.24 -10.04 -1.52
C PHE A 159 -10.39 -9.14 -2.44
N ALA A 160 -10.41 -9.40 -3.75
CA ALA A 160 -9.63 -8.58 -4.68
C ALA A 160 -10.10 -7.12 -4.70
N GLY A 161 -11.40 -6.86 -4.91
CA GLY A 161 -11.97 -5.52 -4.89
C GLY A 161 -11.77 -4.80 -3.55
N PRO A 162 -12.19 -5.38 -2.42
CA PRO A 162 -12.00 -4.78 -1.10
C PRO A 162 -10.54 -4.43 -0.76
N THR A 163 -9.57 -5.27 -1.16
CA THR A 163 -8.15 -4.98 -0.96
C THR A 163 -7.68 -3.82 -1.83
N TYR A 164 -8.11 -3.78 -3.09
CA TYR A 164 -7.78 -2.68 -4.00
C TYR A 164 -8.28 -1.34 -3.44
N ASP A 165 -9.53 -1.32 -2.95
CA ASP A 165 -10.15 -0.13 -2.36
C ASP A 165 -9.45 0.31 -1.07
N ALA A 166 -9.00 -0.63 -0.24
CA ALA A 166 -8.22 -0.33 0.97
C ALA A 166 -6.89 0.38 0.62
N ILE A 167 -6.19 -0.07 -0.43
CA ILE A 167 -4.98 0.61 -0.92
C ILE A 167 -5.33 1.97 -1.54
N GLY A 168 -6.48 2.08 -2.22
CA GLY A 168 -7.00 3.33 -2.75
C GLY A 168 -7.27 4.37 -1.65
N LEU A 169 -7.98 3.98 -0.58
CA LEU A 169 -8.18 4.82 0.60
C LEU A 169 -6.85 5.25 1.23
N LEU A 170 -5.91 4.32 1.36
CA LEU A 170 -4.60 4.62 1.92
C LEU A 170 -3.83 5.61 1.05
N ARG A 171 -3.91 5.52 -0.28
CA ARG A 171 -3.31 6.50 -1.20
C ARG A 171 -3.86 7.91 -0.93
N GLU A 172 -5.19 8.05 -0.80
CA GLU A 172 -5.80 9.36 -0.47
C GLU A 172 -5.33 9.86 0.90
N ALA A 173 -5.21 8.97 1.89
CA ALA A 173 -4.74 9.33 3.22
C ALA A 173 -3.27 9.80 3.22
N LEU A 174 -2.42 9.19 2.42
CA LEU A 174 -1.03 9.63 2.24
C LEU A 174 -0.97 11.02 1.59
N ALA A 175 -1.79 11.27 0.57
CA ALA A 175 -1.86 12.57 -0.10
C ALA A 175 -2.37 13.66 0.86
N GLU A 176 -3.46 13.41 1.60
CA GLU A 176 -4.02 14.35 2.58
C GLU A 176 -3.05 14.61 3.73
N ALA A 177 -2.33 13.58 4.21
CA ALA A 177 -1.33 13.72 5.27
C ALA A 177 -0.22 14.70 4.85
N GLU A 178 0.32 14.56 3.64
CA GLU A 178 1.32 15.47 3.10
C GLU A 178 0.77 16.88 2.90
N GLU A 179 -0.42 17.03 2.32
CA GLU A 179 -1.05 18.33 2.08
C GLU A 179 -1.32 19.09 3.38
N THR A 180 -1.77 18.37 4.42
CA THR A 180 -2.21 18.99 5.68
C THR A 180 -1.05 19.27 6.63
N THR A 181 -0.05 18.38 6.70
CA THR A 181 1.02 18.44 7.70
C THR A 181 2.41 18.66 7.12
N GLY A 182 2.57 18.55 5.78
CA GLY A 182 3.86 18.59 5.10
C GLY A 182 4.72 17.35 5.38
N SER A 183 4.13 16.24 5.84
CA SER A 183 4.87 15.02 6.14
C SER A 183 3.99 13.77 6.17
N VAL A 184 4.53 12.66 5.65
CA VAL A 184 3.89 11.35 5.71
C VAL A 184 4.44 10.59 6.92
N THR A 185 3.67 10.55 7.99
CA THR A 185 3.96 9.83 9.23
C THR A 185 2.80 8.92 9.60
N ARG A 186 3.04 7.93 10.48
CA ARG A 186 1.94 7.08 11.01
C ARG A 186 0.81 7.92 11.60
N THR A 187 1.16 8.94 12.37
CA THR A 187 0.16 9.81 13.01
C THR A 187 -0.64 10.61 11.99
N SER A 188 0.02 11.29 11.04
CA SER A 188 -0.69 12.09 10.03
C SER A 188 -1.57 11.22 9.12
N VAL A 189 -1.12 10.00 8.78
CA VAL A 189 -1.91 9.04 8.00
C VAL A 189 -3.10 8.50 8.81
N GLN A 190 -2.92 8.18 10.09
CA GLN A 190 -4.02 7.77 10.98
C GLN A 190 -5.10 8.85 11.08
N GLU A 191 -4.70 10.09 11.25
CA GLU A 191 -5.63 11.23 11.31
C GLU A 191 -6.37 11.46 9.98
N ALA A 192 -5.69 11.31 8.85
CA ALA A 192 -6.30 11.39 7.53
C ALA A 192 -7.30 10.25 7.32
N LEU A 193 -6.91 9.00 7.59
CA LEU A 193 -7.80 7.82 7.49
C LEU A 193 -9.07 7.99 8.33
N GLY A 194 -8.98 8.60 9.52
CA GLY A 194 -10.13 8.82 10.41
C GLY A 194 -11.16 9.84 9.88
N ARG A 195 -10.82 10.59 8.82
CA ARG A 195 -11.70 11.61 8.21
C ARG A 195 -12.19 11.24 6.82
N LEU A 196 -11.42 10.41 6.12
CA LEU A 196 -11.65 10.11 4.72
C LEU A 196 -12.73 9.06 4.50
N LYS A 197 -13.43 9.25 3.40
CA LYS A 197 -14.26 8.25 2.74
C LYS A 197 -13.80 8.16 1.29
N TYR A 198 -13.73 6.96 0.78
CA TYR A 198 -13.25 6.68 -0.57
C TYR A 198 -14.31 5.90 -1.36
N GLU A 199 -14.70 6.40 -2.52
CA GLU A 199 -15.55 5.70 -3.47
C GLU A 199 -14.69 4.76 -4.32
N GLY A 200 -14.71 3.48 -3.93
CA GLY A 200 -13.93 2.45 -4.58
C GLY A 200 -14.74 1.59 -5.56
N LEU A 201 -14.16 0.45 -5.95
CA LEU A 201 -14.80 -0.54 -6.82
C LEU A 201 -15.97 -1.25 -6.14
N THR A 202 -15.91 -1.36 -4.81
CA THR A 202 -16.89 -2.09 -3.99
C THR A 202 -17.88 -1.15 -3.28
N GLY A 203 -17.81 0.14 -3.54
CA GLY A 203 -18.61 1.20 -2.94
C GLY A 203 -17.81 2.11 -2.02
N GLU A 204 -18.51 2.85 -1.15
CA GLU A 204 -17.86 3.75 -0.19
C GLU A 204 -17.13 2.93 0.89
N VAL A 205 -15.83 3.19 1.04
CA VAL A 205 -14.99 2.59 2.07
C VAL A 205 -14.33 3.67 2.95
N TYR A 206 -14.05 3.31 4.20
CA TYR A 206 -13.48 4.20 5.22
C TYR A 206 -12.78 3.37 6.31
N LEU A 207 -12.03 3.99 7.19
CA LEU A 207 -11.47 3.31 8.36
C LEU A 207 -12.60 3.06 9.39
N PRO A 208 -12.90 1.78 9.70
CA PRO A 208 -14.01 1.41 10.60
C PRO A 208 -13.69 1.73 12.06
#